data_695f898536997bd7b837001077c4b315
#
_entry.id   695f898536997bd7b837001077c4b315
#
_cell.length_a   1.000
_cell.length_b   1.000
_cell.length_c   1.000
_cell.angle_alpha   90.00
_cell.angle_beta   90.00
_cell.angle_gamma   90.00
#
_symmetry.space_group_name_H-M   'P 1'
#
loop_
_entity.id
_entity.type
_entity.pdbx_description
1 polymer ?
#
loop_
_entity_poly.entity_id
_entity_poly.type
_entity_poly.pdbx_seq_one_letter_code
_entity_poly.pdbx_strand_id
1 'polypeptide(L)'
;MLFRSASAGLAMCVAALITQGDEVMTETLPLRLDSIQRREVILLKGHSINYGGAVTTALALGGAKIIEVGHSNKSTIEHVAAAINPNTIAIYYIKSHHSVQKNMVSLEAMIKLGKERNIPVVVDAAAESDLSRYLNPGANMVVYSGAKAICGPTSGFVACSSEQYADWLRLQFKGIGRSMKIGKEGIMGLLKAVEVYLDDKIQTLVSLEELEAMIQRLNEQKGIHATLAKDESRPIYRVEFKINPKEYGMSALELVEVMKKQDPAIYFRDHYANLGILEIDPRGLAGIKELNEIEQAILAHGGQK
;
A
#
# COMPACT_ATOMS: atom_id res chain seq x y z
N MET A 1 1.49 -2.45 17.73
CA MET A 1 2.70 -1.66 18.03
C MET A 1 2.75 -0.44 17.14
N LEU A 2 3.04 0.77 17.68
CA LEU A 2 2.95 2.04 16.94
C LEU A 2 4.33 2.56 16.54
N PHE A 3 4.42 3.14 15.33
CA PHE A 3 5.65 3.65 14.73
C PHE A 3 5.43 4.96 14.00
N ARG A 4 6.52 5.62 13.62
CA ARG A 4 6.53 6.86 12.85
C ARG A 4 5.90 6.72 11.45
N SER A 5 5.98 5.53 10.83
CA SER A 5 5.43 5.25 9.51
C SER A 5 5.31 3.75 9.27
N ALA A 6 4.56 3.32 8.25
CA ALA A 6 4.53 1.93 7.81
C ALA A 6 5.93 1.42 7.39
N SER A 7 6.73 2.25 6.71
CA SER A 7 8.10 1.89 6.32
C SER A 7 9.00 1.59 7.53
N ALA A 8 8.84 2.36 8.61
CA ALA A 8 9.49 2.06 9.89
C ALA A 8 9.02 0.72 10.47
N GLY A 9 7.71 0.43 10.37
CA GLY A 9 7.15 -0.86 10.76
C GLY A 9 7.75 -2.03 9.98
N LEU A 10 7.92 -1.90 8.66
CA LEU A 10 8.56 -2.92 7.82
C LEU A 10 10.00 -3.20 8.26
N ALA A 11 10.82 -2.15 8.46
CA ALA A 11 12.19 -2.29 8.94
C ALA A 11 12.24 -2.97 10.31
N MET A 12 11.37 -2.59 11.23
CA MET A 12 11.34 -3.15 12.58
C MET A 12 10.85 -4.60 12.62
N CYS A 13 9.94 -5.00 11.74
CA CYS A 13 9.54 -6.41 11.59
C CYS A 13 10.76 -7.28 11.19
N VAL A 14 11.57 -6.81 10.23
CA VAL A 14 12.80 -7.51 9.83
C VAL A 14 13.75 -7.65 11.02
N ALA A 15 14.08 -6.54 11.69
CA ALA A 15 15.01 -6.55 12.82
C ALA A 15 14.51 -7.44 13.96
N ALA A 16 13.21 -7.40 14.26
CA ALA A 16 12.59 -8.25 15.27
C ALA A 16 12.73 -9.75 14.94
N LEU A 17 12.57 -10.12 13.67
CA LEU A 17 12.72 -11.51 13.22
C LEU A 17 14.17 -11.98 13.13
N ILE A 18 15.12 -11.07 12.96
CA ILE A 18 16.56 -11.39 13.06
C ILE A 18 16.94 -11.65 14.52
N THR A 19 16.58 -10.71 15.41
CA THR A 19 17.07 -10.71 16.80
C THR A 19 16.27 -11.60 17.74
N GLN A 20 15.00 -11.89 17.44
CA GLN A 20 14.13 -12.83 18.17
C GLN A 20 14.10 -12.63 19.70
N GLY A 21 14.16 -11.39 20.16
CA GLY A 21 14.14 -11.07 21.59
C GLY A 21 15.51 -11.03 22.26
N ASP A 22 16.60 -11.26 21.53
CA ASP A 22 17.96 -11.05 22.05
C ASP A 22 18.24 -9.54 22.14
N GLU A 23 18.41 -9.05 23.38
CA GLU A 23 18.61 -7.64 23.68
C GLU A 23 19.96 -7.14 23.16
N VAL A 24 21.03 -7.88 23.38
CA VAL A 24 22.38 -7.51 22.93
C VAL A 24 22.46 -7.47 21.41
N MET A 25 21.87 -8.47 20.75
CA MET A 25 21.78 -8.50 19.30
C MET A 25 20.93 -7.35 18.77
N THR A 26 19.85 -6.98 19.46
CA THR A 26 18.99 -5.83 19.08
C THR A 26 19.78 -4.51 19.11
N GLU A 27 20.54 -4.27 20.17
CA GLU A 27 21.34 -3.04 20.32
C GLU A 27 22.48 -2.95 19.31
N THR A 28 23.05 -4.08 18.93
CA THR A 28 24.26 -4.14 18.07
C THR A 28 23.97 -4.53 16.62
N LEU A 29 22.71 -4.80 16.25
CA LEU A 29 22.33 -5.33 14.95
C LEU A 29 22.98 -4.60 13.77
N PRO A 30 22.92 -3.26 13.65
CA PRO A 30 23.49 -2.54 12.50
C PRO A 30 25.02 -2.70 12.37
N LEU A 31 25.69 -2.95 13.51
CA LEU A 31 27.16 -3.07 13.57
C LEU A 31 27.64 -4.49 13.25
N ARG A 32 26.72 -5.47 13.22
CA ARG A 32 27.04 -6.88 13.13
C ARG A 32 26.44 -7.60 11.93
N LEU A 33 25.81 -6.87 11.00
CA LEU A 33 25.09 -7.45 9.86
C LEU A 33 25.94 -8.41 9.04
N ASP A 34 27.21 -8.14 8.85
CA ASP A 34 28.12 -9.00 8.07
C ASP A 34 28.38 -10.36 8.73
N SER A 35 28.25 -10.44 10.05
CA SER A 35 28.39 -11.68 10.80
C SER A 35 27.11 -12.50 10.93
N ILE A 36 25.95 -11.92 10.57
CA ILE A 36 24.64 -12.54 10.71
C ILE A 36 24.23 -13.19 9.39
N GLN A 37 24.25 -14.52 9.33
CA GLN A 37 23.84 -15.27 8.14
C GLN A 37 22.32 -15.36 8.02
N ARG A 38 21.60 -15.59 9.12
CA ARG A 38 20.16 -15.78 9.18
C ARG A 38 19.42 -14.44 9.15
N ARG A 39 19.25 -13.87 7.95
CA ARG A 39 18.58 -12.59 7.68
C ARG A 39 17.94 -12.50 6.29
N GLU A 40 17.70 -13.64 5.64
CA GLU A 40 17.10 -13.65 4.30
C GLU A 40 15.59 -13.46 4.39
N VAL A 41 15.09 -12.54 3.56
CA VAL A 41 13.67 -12.23 3.40
C VAL A 41 13.28 -12.54 1.96
N ILE A 42 12.30 -13.43 1.79
CA ILE A 42 11.76 -13.77 0.47
C ILE A 42 10.73 -12.72 0.06
N LEU A 43 10.89 -12.15 -1.12
CA LEU A 43 10.00 -11.16 -1.72
C LEU A 43 9.71 -11.56 -3.18
N LEU A 44 8.42 -11.51 -3.60
CA LEU A 44 8.09 -11.69 -5.01
C LEU A 44 8.67 -10.53 -5.83
N LYS A 45 9.27 -10.82 -6.97
CA LYS A 45 9.83 -9.77 -7.84
C LYS A 45 8.77 -8.76 -8.30
N GLY A 46 7.53 -9.18 -8.53
CA GLY A 46 6.41 -8.28 -8.80
C GLY A 46 5.95 -7.43 -7.60
N HIS A 47 6.44 -7.72 -6.38
CA HIS A 47 6.22 -6.97 -5.16
C HIS A 47 7.41 -6.07 -4.77
N SER A 48 8.51 -6.10 -5.51
CA SER A 48 9.66 -5.22 -5.35
C SER A 48 9.36 -3.86 -5.99
N ILE A 49 8.57 -3.05 -5.29
CA ILE A 49 7.98 -1.80 -5.80
C ILE A 49 8.61 -0.56 -5.18
N ASN A 50 8.41 0.58 -5.86
CA ASN A 50 8.68 1.91 -5.34
C ASN A 50 7.34 2.66 -5.21
N TYR A 51 7.03 3.11 -3.99
CA TYR A 51 5.80 3.85 -3.65
C TYR A 51 6.08 5.28 -3.16
N GLY A 52 7.17 5.89 -3.63
CA GLY A 52 7.80 7.11 -3.11
C GLY A 52 9.09 6.80 -2.33
N GLY A 53 9.33 5.52 -2.05
CA GLY A 53 10.54 4.89 -1.54
C GLY A 53 10.50 3.40 -1.88
N ALA A 54 11.65 2.79 -2.19
CA ALA A 54 11.68 1.37 -2.51
C ALA A 54 11.38 0.52 -1.27
N VAL A 55 10.47 -0.45 -1.39
CA VAL A 55 10.17 -1.39 -0.29
C VAL A 55 11.42 -2.13 0.16
N THR A 56 12.30 -2.48 -0.78
CA THR A 56 13.57 -3.14 -0.51
C THR A 56 14.49 -2.31 0.37
N THR A 57 14.50 -0.97 0.22
CA THR A 57 15.23 -0.08 1.11
C THR A 57 14.69 -0.15 2.53
N ALA A 58 13.36 -0.14 2.72
CA ALA A 58 12.77 -0.27 4.05
C ALA A 58 13.14 -1.59 4.72
N LEU A 59 13.12 -2.71 3.99
CA LEU A 59 13.52 -4.02 4.50
C LEU A 59 15.02 -4.07 4.81
N ALA A 60 15.86 -3.52 3.94
CA ALA A 60 17.32 -3.49 4.14
C ALA A 60 17.73 -2.66 5.36
N LEU A 61 17.02 -1.56 5.68
CA LEU A 61 17.22 -0.80 6.91
C LEU A 61 16.97 -1.62 8.17
N GLY A 62 16.13 -2.64 8.10
CA GLY A 62 15.94 -3.63 9.17
C GLY A 62 17.03 -4.71 9.24
N GLY A 63 17.94 -4.75 8.28
CA GLY A 63 19.02 -5.73 8.18
C GLY A 63 18.73 -6.88 7.21
N ALA A 64 17.64 -6.85 6.44
CA ALA A 64 17.30 -7.92 5.50
C ALA A 64 18.36 -8.10 4.41
N LYS A 65 18.67 -9.37 4.10
CA LYS A 65 19.16 -9.79 2.80
C LYS A 65 17.96 -10.22 1.96
N ILE A 66 17.65 -9.47 0.93
CA ILE A 66 16.44 -9.68 0.14
C ILE A 66 16.69 -10.74 -0.92
N ILE A 67 15.83 -11.74 -0.96
CA ILE A 67 15.81 -12.81 -1.96
C ILE A 67 14.56 -12.61 -2.83
N GLU A 68 14.75 -11.98 -3.97
CA GLU A 68 13.66 -11.82 -4.94
C GLU A 68 13.41 -13.12 -5.70
N VAL A 69 12.13 -13.53 -5.77
CA VAL A 69 11.71 -14.79 -6.38
C VAL A 69 10.69 -14.59 -7.50
N GLY A 70 10.71 -15.48 -8.47
CA GLY A 70 9.85 -15.43 -9.65
C GLY A 70 10.25 -14.35 -10.65
N HIS A 71 9.27 -13.86 -11.40
CA HIS A 71 9.41 -12.84 -12.42
C HIS A 71 8.55 -11.62 -12.11
N SER A 72 8.79 -10.49 -12.77
CA SER A 72 8.02 -9.25 -12.54
C SER A 72 6.52 -9.40 -12.84
N ASN A 73 6.13 -10.31 -13.73
CA ASN A 73 4.76 -10.53 -14.20
C ASN A 73 4.20 -11.92 -13.89
N LYS A 74 4.98 -12.80 -13.25
CA LYS A 74 4.54 -14.17 -12.92
C LYS A 74 5.39 -14.74 -11.80
N SER A 75 4.76 -15.32 -10.80
CA SER A 75 5.42 -16.15 -9.79
C SER A 75 4.49 -17.28 -9.35
N THR A 76 5.09 -18.39 -8.94
CA THR A 76 4.39 -19.57 -8.43
C THR A 76 4.89 -19.91 -7.03
N ILE A 77 4.15 -20.74 -6.31
CA ILE A 77 4.52 -21.13 -4.94
C ILE A 77 5.82 -21.94 -4.91
N GLU A 78 6.15 -22.65 -6.00
CA GLU A 78 7.38 -23.42 -6.14
C GLU A 78 8.61 -22.49 -6.19
N HIS A 79 8.50 -21.30 -6.79
CA HIS A 79 9.58 -20.30 -6.75
C HIS A 79 9.87 -19.86 -5.30
N VAL A 80 8.81 -19.68 -4.50
CA VAL A 80 8.94 -19.31 -3.08
C VAL A 80 9.53 -20.46 -2.28
N ALA A 81 8.98 -21.67 -2.45
CA ALA A 81 9.42 -22.86 -1.72
C ALA A 81 10.90 -23.21 -1.99
N ALA A 82 11.34 -23.07 -3.25
CA ALA A 82 12.74 -23.34 -3.65
C ALA A 82 13.74 -22.34 -3.03
N ALA A 83 13.32 -21.14 -2.69
CA ALA A 83 14.18 -20.11 -2.09
C ALA A 83 14.32 -20.26 -0.57
N ILE A 84 13.44 -21.01 0.08
CA ILE A 84 13.49 -21.23 1.55
C ILE A 84 14.72 -22.06 1.90
N ASN A 85 15.53 -21.55 2.83
CA ASN A 85 16.72 -22.20 3.34
C ASN A 85 16.93 -21.83 4.83
N PRO A 86 17.94 -22.37 5.54
CA PRO A 86 18.17 -22.10 6.96
C PRO A 86 18.39 -20.61 7.31
N ASN A 87 18.78 -19.77 6.34
CA ASN A 87 18.97 -18.33 6.54
C ASN A 87 17.70 -17.53 6.37
N THR A 88 16.60 -18.14 5.91
CA THR A 88 15.31 -17.47 5.71
C THR A 88 14.65 -17.15 7.04
N ILE A 89 14.30 -15.87 7.24
CA ILE A 89 13.62 -15.39 8.46
C ILE A 89 12.14 -15.11 8.23
N ALA A 90 11.73 -14.75 7.00
CA ALA A 90 10.35 -14.41 6.67
C ALA A 90 10.07 -14.46 5.17
N ILE A 91 8.78 -14.58 4.86
CA ILE A 91 8.19 -14.27 3.55
C ILE A 91 7.45 -12.94 3.68
N TYR A 92 7.73 -11.98 2.79
CA TYR A 92 7.03 -10.70 2.72
C TYR A 92 6.04 -10.66 1.57
N TYR A 93 4.84 -10.22 1.86
CA TYR A 93 3.78 -10.01 0.88
C TYR A 93 3.38 -8.55 0.84
N ILE A 94 3.50 -7.90 -0.31
CA ILE A 94 3.17 -6.47 -0.46
C ILE A 94 1.79 -6.34 -1.09
N LYS A 95 0.82 -5.91 -0.30
CA LYS A 95 -0.53 -5.59 -0.75
C LYS A 95 -0.61 -4.11 -1.07
N SER A 96 -0.44 -3.78 -2.35
CA SER A 96 -0.44 -2.41 -2.84
C SER A 96 -0.95 -2.38 -4.28
N HIS A 97 -1.57 -1.26 -4.67
CA HIS A 97 -1.94 -1.02 -6.07
C HIS A 97 -0.71 -0.81 -7.00
N HIS A 98 0.47 -0.58 -6.43
CA HIS A 98 1.73 -0.52 -7.19
C HIS A 98 2.32 -1.90 -7.46
N SER A 99 1.97 -2.91 -6.66
CA SER A 99 2.50 -4.27 -6.82
C SER A 99 1.69 -5.06 -7.85
N VAL A 100 2.38 -5.92 -8.60
CA VAL A 100 1.72 -6.84 -9.53
C VAL A 100 0.99 -7.91 -8.72
N GLN A 101 -0.33 -8.00 -8.89
CA GLN A 101 -1.17 -9.01 -8.23
C GLN A 101 -1.56 -10.13 -9.20
N LYS A 102 -1.77 -9.80 -10.48
CA LYS A 102 -2.15 -10.77 -11.53
C LYS A 102 -1.00 -11.74 -11.81
N ASN A 103 -1.30 -13.03 -11.84
CA ASN A 103 -0.33 -14.13 -12.03
C ASN A 103 0.74 -14.22 -10.93
N MET A 104 0.49 -13.65 -9.76
CA MET A 104 1.34 -13.79 -8.57
C MET A 104 0.78 -14.86 -7.63
N VAL A 105 1.62 -15.37 -6.76
CA VAL A 105 1.21 -16.26 -5.66
C VAL A 105 0.21 -15.52 -4.77
N SER A 106 -0.88 -16.17 -4.41
CA SER A 106 -1.85 -15.59 -3.48
C SER A 106 -1.29 -15.52 -2.05
N LEU A 107 -1.83 -14.60 -1.25
CA LEU A 107 -1.44 -14.48 0.16
C LEU A 107 -1.76 -15.76 0.94
N GLU A 108 -2.89 -16.38 0.65
CA GLU A 108 -3.33 -17.63 1.29
C GLU A 108 -2.33 -18.78 1.03
N ALA A 109 -1.82 -18.88 -0.20
CA ALA A 109 -0.80 -19.87 -0.54
C ALA A 109 0.53 -19.58 0.19
N MET A 110 0.92 -18.28 0.30
CA MET A 110 2.10 -17.87 1.07
C MET A 110 1.95 -18.22 2.56
N ILE A 111 0.79 -17.93 3.17
CA ILE A 111 0.51 -18.25 4.57
C ILE A 111 0.55 -19.75 4.80
N LYS A 112 -0.05 -20.54 3.89
CA LYS A 112 -0.02 -21.99 3.97
C LYS A 112 1.42 -22.53 3.96
N LEU A 113 2.21 -22.09 2.98
CA LEU A 113 3.64 -22.48 2.88
C LEU A 113 4.44 -22.03 4.11
N GLY A 114 4.21 -20.80 4.60
CA GLY A 114 4.85 -20.28 5.81
C GLY A 114 4.57 -21.17 7.03
N LYS A 115 3.32 -21.61 7.21
CA LYS A 115 2.94 -22.56 8.27
C LYS A 115 3.62 -23.91 8.10
N GLU A 116 3.61 -24.49 6.91
CA GLU A 116 4.23 -25.79 6.61
C GLU A 116 5.76 -25.79 6.84
N ARG A 117 6.41 -24.65 6.60
CA ARG A 117 7.87 -24.48 6.72
C ARG A 117 8.31 -23.79 8.01
N ASN A 118 7.36 -23.44 8.89
CA ASN A 118 7.60 -22.67 10.10
C ASN A 118 8.35 -21.34 9.83
N ILE A 119 7.99 -20.67 8.74
CA ILE A 119 8.53 -19.36 8.33
C ILE A 119 7.44 -18.30 8.50
N PRO A 120 7.67 -17.22 9.26
CA PRO A 120 6.72 -16.14 9.42
C PRO A 120 6.36 -15.44 8.09
N VAL A 121 5.08 -15.08 7.94
CA VAL A 121 4.60 -14.26 6.84
C VAL A 121 4.29 -12.86 7.36
N VAL A 122 4.93 -11.85 6.75
CA VAL A 122 4.72 -10.44 7.04
C VAL A 122 4.00 -9.79 5.85
N VAL A 123 2.92 -9.08 6.12
CA VAL A 123 2.13 -8.40 5.09
C VAL A 123 2.32 -6.89 5.21
N ASP A 124 2.74 -6.25 4.13
CA ASP A 124 2.60 -4.81 3.97
C ASP A 124 1.19 -4.50 3.46
N ALA A 125 0.35 -4.03 4.35
CA ALA A 125 -1.02 -3.59 4.11
C ALA A 125 -1.17 -2.08 4.35
N ALA A 126 -0.12 -1.29 4.07
CA ALA A 126 -0.06 0.13 4.43
C ALA A 126 -1.23 0.95 3.89
N ALA A 127 -1.78 0.61 2.73
CA ALA A 127 -2.89 1.33 2.09
C ALA A 127 -4.25 0.63 2.26
N GLU A 128 -4.29 -0.48 2.98
CA GLU A 128 -5.49 -1.27 3.14
C GLU A 128 -6.38 -0.75 4.27
N SER A 129 -7.69 -0.91 4.07
CA SER A 129 -8.72 -0.44 4.98
C SER A 129 -9.24 -1.52 5.94
N ASP A 130 -9.14 -2.80 5.60
CA ASP A 130 -9.59 -3.89 6.47
C ASP A 130 -8.47 -4.31 7.43
N LEU A 131 -8.62 -3.99 8.71
CA LEU A 131 -7.61 -4.22 9.75
C LEU A 131 -7.53 -5.67 10.23
N SER A 132 -8.49 -6.51 9.88
CA SER A 132 -8.57 -7.92 10.32
C SER A 132 -8.23 -8.92 9.22
N ARG A 133 -8.43 -8.53 7.98
CA ARG A 133 -8.41 -9.39 6.79
C ARG A 133 -7.14 -10.23 6.64
N TYR A 134 -6.00 -9.75 7.06
CA TYR A 134 -4.72 -10.41 6.82
C TYR A 134 -4.22 -11.22 8.01
N LEU A 135 -4.60 -10.83 9.23
CA LEU A 135 -4.29 -11.63 10.43
C LEU A 135 -5.16 -12.87 10.54
N ASN A 136 -6.45 -12.78 10.23
CA ASN A 136 -7.40 -13.88 10.36
C ASN A 136 -6.98 -15.14 9.57
N PRO A 137 -6.49 -15.06 8.31
CA PRO A 137 -5.98 -16.23 7.60
C PRO A 137 -4.67 -16.78 8.15
N GLY A 138 -3.93 -15.99 8.95
CA GLY A 138 -2.75 -16.43 9.65
C GLY A 138 -1.44 -15.75 9.27
N ALA A 139 -1.47 -14.52 8.74
CA ALA A 139 -0.26 -13.71 8.67
C ALA A 139 0.28 -13.45 10.08
N ASN A 140 1.60 -13.45 10.24
CA ASN A 140 2.22 -13.32 11.57
C ASN A 140 2.34 -11.86 12.01
N MET A 141 2.62 -10.96 11.07
CA MET A 141 2.66 -9.51 11.29
C MET A 141 2.04 -8.79 10.10
N VAL A 142 1.26 -7.76 10.35
CA VAL A 142 0.63 -6.93 9.31
C VAL A 142 0.93 -5.47 9.59
N VAL A 143 1.50 -4.79 8.61
CA VAL A 143 1.94 -3.40 8.71
C VAL A 143 0.92 -2.48 8.06
N TYR A 144 0.41 -1.50 8.80
CA TYR A 144 -0.55 -0.50 8.33
C TYR A 144 0.02 0.92 8.44
N SER A 145 -0.42 1.80 7.54
CA SER A 145 -0.15 3.24 7.64
C SER A 145 -1.32 3.95 8.33
N GLY A 146 -1.02 4.79 9.30
CA GLY A 146 -2.04 5.63 9.92
C GLY A 146 -2.49 6.80 9.04
N ALA A 147 -1.64 7.22 8.10
CA ALA A 147 -1.88 8.38 7.24
C ALA A 147 -2.54 8.05 5.88
N LYS A 148 -2.85 6.78 5.61
CA LYS A 148 -3.52 6.36 4.36
C LYS A 148 -5.00 6.10 4.61
N ALA A 149 -5.46 4.85 4.51
CA ALA A 149 -6.87 4.50 4.64
C ALA A 149 -7.51 4.94 5.98
N ILE A 150 -6.72 5.07 7.04
CA ILE A 150 -7.19 5.48 8.38
C ILE A 150 -7.29 7.01 8.50
N CYS A 151 -6.75 7.77 7.54
CA CYS A 151 -6.79 9.24 7.48
C CYS A 151 -6.25 9.95 8.74
N GLY A 152 -5.32 9.34 9.45
CA GLY A 152 -4.65 9.91 10.62
C GLY A 152 -3.35 10.65 10.28
N PRO A 153 -2.59 11.10 11.27
CA PRO A 153 -1.30 11.74 11.07
C PRO A 153 -0.27 10.76 10.51
N THR A 154 0.89 11.28 10.06
CA THR A 154 2.03 10.46 9.65
C THR A 154 2.43 9.51 10.76
N SER A 155 2.08 8.26 10.62
CA SER A 155 2.22 7.20 11.60
C SER A 155 2.04 5.83 10.95
N GLY A 156 2.26 4.78 11.71
CA GLY A 156 1.97 3.41 11.31
C GLY A 156 1.87 2.51 12.52
N PHE A 157 1.33 1.34 12.31
CA PHE A 157 1.31 0.30 13.33
C PHE A 157 1.48 -1.10 12.73
N VAL A 158 1.92 -2.02 13.57
CA VAL A 158 2.00 -3.44 13.25
C VAL A 158 1.06 -4.19 14.16
N ALA A 159 0.15 -4.94 13.55
CA ALA A 159 -0.67 -5.93 14.20
C ALA A 159 0.06 -7.28 14.17
N CYS A 160 0.09 -7.99 15.30
CA CYS A 160 0.82 -9.24 15.47
C CYS A 160 -0.14 -10.39 15.81
N SER A 161 0.16 -11.59 15.30
CA SER A 161 -0.62 -12.80 15.60
C SER A 161 -0.35 -13.38 17.00
N SER A 162 0.72 -12.95 17.66
CA SER A 162 1.07 -13.36 19.01
C SER A 162 1.76 -12.25 19.80
N GLU A 163 1.74 -12.36 21.12
CA GLU A 163 2.45 -11.45 22.01
C GLU A 163 3.97 -11.53 21.81
N GLN A 164 4.50 -12.71 21.51
CA GLN A 164 5.92 -12.92 21.22
C GLN A 164 6.43 -11.99 20.11
N TYR A 165 5.72 -11.88 18.98
CA TYR A 165 6.10 -10.96 17.92
C TYR A 165 5.99 -9.49 18.36
N ALA A 166 4.98 -9.16 19.16
CA ALA A 166 4.84 -7.82 19.70
C ALA A 166 5.98 -7.45 20.65
N ASP A 167 6.45 -8.38 21.47
CA ASP A 167 7.58 -8.17 22.39
C ASP A 167 8.90 -8.01 21.64
N TRP A 168 9.15 -8.84 20.63
CA TRP A 168 10.31 -8.67 19.77
C TRP A 168 10.33 -7.31 19.06
N LEU A 169 9.17 -6.81 18.64
CA LEU A 169 9.03 -5.47 18.08
C LEU A 169 9.25 -4.37 19.12
N ARG A 170 8.73 -4.52 20.35
CA ARG A 170 8.94 -3.56 21.45
C ARG A 170 10.42 -3.42 21.78
N LEU A 171 11.13 -4.54 21.78
CA LEU A 171 12.56 -4.57 22.08
C LEU A 171 13.36 -3.75 21.06
N GLN A 172 12.91 -3.65 19.79
CA GLN A 172 13.61 -2.86 18.77
C GLN A 172 13.74 -1.37 19.12
N PHE A 173 12.98 -0.85 20.08
CA PHE A 173 13.19 0.51 20.59
C PHE A 173 14.49 0.71 21.39
N LYS A 174 15.19 -0.38 21.72
CA LYS A 174 16.57 -0.34 22.23
C LYS A 174 17.62 -0.36 21.11
N GLY A 175 17.23 -0.73 19.88
CA GLY A 175 18.06 -0.77 18.68
C GLY A 175 17.61 0.24 17.62
N ILE A 176 17.50 -0.22 16.38
CA ILE A 176 17.16 0.63 15.20
C ILE A 176 15.85 1.39 15.37
N GLY A 177 14.89 0.82 16.08
CA GLY A 177 13.58 1.44 16.32
C GLY A 177 13.64 2.69 17.18
N ARG A 178 14.77 3.01 17.82
CA ARG A 178 14.92 4.25 18.60
C ARG A 178 14.72 5.48 17.74
N SER A 179 15.22 5.48 16.53
CA SER A 179 15.04 6.57 15.55
C SER A 179 13.67 6.56 14.87
N MET A 180 12.93 5.46 15.01
CA MET A 180 11.62 5.22 14.36
C MET A 180 10.43 5.44 15.31
N LYS A 181 10.68 5.98 16.52
CA LYS A 181 9.62 6.26 17.50
C LYS A 181 8.64 7.29 16.98
N ILE A 182 7.36 7.01 17.24
CA ILE A 182 6.28 7.98 17.06
C ILE A 182 6.26 8.95 18.26
N GLY A 183 5.99 10.24 18.02
CA GLY A 183 5.78 11.24 19.07
C GLY A 183 4.43 11.08 19.78
N LYS A 184 4.26 11.72 20.92
CA LYS A 184 3.01 11.65 21.71
C LYS A 184 1.82 12.20 20.94
N GLU A 185 1.99 13.30 20.24
CA GLU A 185 1.01 13.90 19.35
C GLU A 185 0.58 12.94 18.23
N GLY A 186 1.54 12.24 17.63
CA GLY A 186 1.26 11.21 16.61
C GLY A 186 0.51 10.01 17.18
N ILE A 187 0.81 9.60 18.43
CA ILE A 187 0.07 8.52 19.13
C ILE A 187 -1.38 8.93 19.33
N MET A 188 -1.62 10.11 19.89
CA MET A 188 -2.98 10.60 20.18
C MET A 188 -3.78 10.80 18.89
N GLY A 189 -3.16 11.38 17.85
CA GLY A 189 -3.81 11.56 16.56
C GLY A 189 -4.13 10.22 15.86
N LEU A 190 -3.22 9.23 15.93
CA LEU A 190 -3.49 7.90 15.38
C LEU A 190 -4.58 7.17 16.14
N LEU A 191 -4.58 7.22 17.49
CA LEU A 191 -5.62 6.59 18.29
C LEU A 191 -7.00 7.18 17.97
N LYS A 192 -7.10 8.52 17.87
CA LYS A 192 -8.35 9.17 17.48
C LYS A 192 -8.77 8.81 16.05
N ALA A 193 -7.84 8.74 15.12
CA ALA A 193 -8.14 8.35 13.75
C ALA A 193 -8.65 6.90 13.67
N VAL A 194 -8.04 5.97 14.41
CA VAL A 194 -8.51 4.57 14.49
C VAL A 194 -9.89 4.50 15.16
N GLU A 195 -10.13 5.24 16.22
CA GLU A 195 -11.45 5.33 16.86
C GLU A 195 -12.53 5.77 15.84
N VAL A 196 -12.32 6.91 15.16
CA VAL A 196 -13.24 7.41 14.13
C VAL A 196 -13.41 6.40 13.00
N TYR A 197 -12.33 5.71 12.61
CA TYR A 197 -12.36 4.69 11.59
C TYR A 197 -13.21 3.47 11.98
N LEU A 198 -13.13 3.01 13.25
CA LEU A 198 -13.89 1.85 13.75
C LEU A 198 -15.35 2.18 14.05
N ASP A 199 -15.66 3.44 14.43
CA ASP A 199 -17.01 3.90 14.73
C ASP A 199 -17.89 4.07 13.49
N ASP A 200 -17.35 3.89 12.34
CA ASP A 200 -17.94 3.97 11.07
C ASP A 200 -17.26 4.82 10.07
N LYS A 201 -16.78 4.55 9.17
CA LYS A 201 -17.44 5.41 8.38
C LYS A 201 -16.62 6.42 7.60
N ILE A 202 -15.54 5.97 7.09
CA ILE A 202 -15.12 6.57 5.82
C ILE A 202 -16.13 6.08 4.77
N GLN A 203 -17.36 6.57 4.87
CA GLN A 203 -18.33 6.41 3.81
C GLN A 203 -17.83 7.25 2.64
N THR A 204 -17.81 6.66 1.47
CA THR A 204 -17.73 7.43 0.24
C THR A 204 -18.96 8.33 0.21
N LEU A 205 -18.77 9.65 0.28
CA LEU A 205 -19.86 10.63 0.28
C LEU A 205 -20.44 10.84 -1.13
N VAL A 206 -20.01 10.03 -2.07
CA VAL A 206 -20.48 9.97 -3.46
C VAL A 206 -21.04 8.58 -3.70
N SER A 207 -22.29 8.50 -4.12
CA SER A 207 -23.00 7.25 -4.38
C SER A 207 -22.60 6.61 -5.71
N LEU A 208 -22.94 5.35 -5.90
CA LEU A 208 -22.69 4.66 -7.18
C LEU A 208 -23.51 5.29 -8.31
N GLU A 209 -24.76 5.67 -8.04
CA GLU A 209 -25.65 6.32 -8.98
C GLU A 209 -25.09 7.67 -9.47
N GLU A 210 -24.44 8.43 -8.58
CA GLU A 210 -23.79 9.70 -8.94
C GLU A 210 -22.58 9.47 -9.84
N LEU A 211 -21.79 8.41 -9.61
CA LEU A 211 -20.68 8.04 -10.50
C LEU A 211 -21.20 7.60 -11.88
N GLU A 212 -22.26 6.80 -11.93
CA GLU A 212 -22.89 6.36 -13.18
C GLU A 212 -23.47 7.54 -13.97
N ALA A 213 -24.10 8.48 -13.29
CA ALA A 213 -24.61 9.70 -13.93
C ALA A 213 -23.47 10.56 -14.50
N MET A 214 -22.36 10.72 -13.80
CA MET A 214 -21.17 11.38 -14.33
C MET A 214 -20.61 10.66 -15.56
N ILE A 215 -20.53 9.33 -15.54
CA ILE A 215 -20.07 8.52 -16.67
C ILE A 215 -20.92 8.78 -17.91
N GLN A 216 -22.25 8.84 -17.77
CA GLN A 216 -23.14 9.14 -18.88
C GLN A 216 -22.82 10.51 -19.49
N ARG A 217 -22.69 11.56 -18.67
CA ARG A 217 -22.38 12.92 -19.15
C ARG A 217 -20.97 13.03 -19.76
N LEU A 218 -19.98 12.37 -19.19
CA LEU A 218 -18.63 12.33 -19.77
C LEU A 218 -18.62 11.64 -21.15
N ASN A 219 -19.45 10.62 -21.35
CA ASN A 219 -19.57 9.92 -22.63
C ASN A 219 -20.28 10.76 -23.73
N GLU A 220 -20.98 11.81 -23.37
CA GLU A 220 -21.52 12.79 -24.34
C GLU A 220 -20.41 13.69 -24.91
N GLN A 221 -19.30 13.83 -24.18
CA GLN A 221 -18.15 14.61 -24.62
C GLN A 221 -17.36 13.86 -25.70
N LYS A 222 -17.21 14.48 -26.87
CA LYS A 222 -16.40 13.89 -27.95
C LYS A 222 -14.95 13.68 -27.49
N GLY A 223 -14.45 12.49 -27.77
CA GLY A 223 -13.08 12.10 -27.42
C GLY A 223 -12.89 11.60 -26.00
N ILE A 224 -13.96 11.43 -25.22
CA ILE A 224 -13.95 10.74 -23.94
C ILE A 224 -14.72 9.43 -24.05
N HIS A 225 -14.18 8.38 -23.42
CA HIS A 225 -14.89 7.14 -23.17
C HIS A 225 -14.73 6.79 -21.69
N ALA A 226 -15.81 6.95 -20.93
CA ALA A 226 -15.85 6.73 -19.49
C ALA A 226 -16.57 5.43 -19.14
N THR A 227 -16.08 4.72 -18.14
CA THR A 227 -16.64 3.47 -17.61
C THR A 227 -16.51 3.40 -16.10
N LEU A 228 -17.33 2.56 -15.46
CA LEU A 228 -17.21 2.27 -14.05
C LEU A 228 -16.14 1.18 -13.85
N ALA A 229 -15.01 1.54 -13.24
CA ALA A 229 -13.95 0.61 -12.89
C ALA A 229 -14.11 0.12 -11.45
N LYS A 230 -14.11 -1.20 -11.26
CA LYS A 230 -14.13 -1.83 -9.95
C LYS A 230 -12.71 -2.29 -9.59
N ASP A 231 -12.27 -1.97 -8.38
CA ASP A 231 -11.00 -2.49 -7.84
C ASP A 231 -11.07 -4.02 -7.70
N GLU A 232 -10.04 -4.73 -8.20
CA GLU A 232 -10.02 -6.21 -8.22
C GLU A 232 -10.06 -6.85 -6.83
N SER A 233 -9.61 -6.14 -5.81
CA SER A 233 -9.38 -6.67 -4.47
C SER A 233 -10.18 -5.98 -3.36
N ARG A 234 -10.87 -4.89 -3.66
CA ARG A 234 -11.60 -4.06 -2.69
C ARG A 234 -12.96 -3.64 -3.25
N PRO A 235 -13.97 -3.38 -2.42
CA PRO A 235 -15.28 -2.88 -2.85
C PRO A 235 -15.20 -1.36 -3.16
N ILE A 236 -14.30 -0.98 -4.07
CA ILE A 236 -14.09 0.41 -4.46
C ILE A 236 -14.45 0.54 -5.94
N TYR A 237 -15.28 1.53 -6.25
CA TYR A 237 -15.63 1.90 -7.60
C TYR A 237 -15.02 3.26 -7.94
N ARG A 238 -14.60 3.42 -9.20
CA ARG A 238 -13.99 4.63 -9.74
C ARG A 238 -14.58 4.95 -11.10
N VAL A 239 -14.53 6.19 -11.49
CA VAL A 239 -14.75 6.55 -12.88
C VAL A 239 -13.41 6.47 -13.62
N GLU A 240 -13.26 5.47 -14.48
CA GLU A 240 -12.15 5.39 -15.43
C GLU A 240 -12.59 6.06 -16.73
N PHE A 241 -11.78 6.95 -17.28
CA PHE A 241 -12.05 7.53 -18.57
C PHE A 241 -10.81 7.58 -19.47
N LYS A 242 -11.04 7.24 -20.74
CA LYS A 242 -10.02 7.23 -21.77
C LYS A 242 -10.20 8.43 -22.68
N ILE A 243 -9.11 9.12 -22.98
CA ILE A 243 -9.07 10.32 -23.82
C ILE A 243 -8.50 9.97 -25.20
N ASN A 244 -9.25 10.30 -26.25
CA ASN A 244 -8.73 10.38 -27.61
C ASN A 244 -8.25 11.81 -27.87
N PRO A 245 -6.94 12.08 -27.91
CA PRO A 245 -6.43 13.46 -27.99
C PRO A 245 -6.79 14.19 -29.30
N LYS A 246 -7.07 13.45 -30.40
CA LYS A 246 -7.47 14.04 -31.67
C LYS A 246 -8.89 14.59 -31.64
N GLU A 247 -9.76 14.03 -30.83
CA GLU A 247 -11.16 14.42 -30.72
C GLU A 247 -11.42 15.33 -29.52
N TYR A 248 -10.72 15.10 -28.41
CA TYR A 248 -10.86 15.90 -27.20
C TYR A 248 -10.07 17.22 -27.27
N GLY A 249 -8.96 17.26 -28.02
CA GLY A 249 -8.12 18.44 -28.21
C GLY A 249 -6.82 18.45 -27.38
N MET A 250 -6.70 17.57 -26.40
CA MET A 250 -5.46 17.36 -25.61
C MET A 250 -5.32 15.92 -25.14
N SER A 251 -4.10 15.52 -24.82
CA SER A 251 -3.81 14.20 -24.23
C SER A 251 -4.16 14.13 -22.74
N ALA A 252 -4.25 12.92 -22.21
CA ALA A 252 -4.45 12.70 -20.76
C ALA A 252 -3.32 13.31 -19.92
N LEU A 253 -2.07 13.25 -20.40
CA LEU A 253 -0.92 13.87 -19.71
C LEU A 253 -1.05 15.39 -19.63
N GLU A 254 -1.44 16.04 -20.75
CA GLU A 254 -1.67 17.48 -20.77
C GLU A 254 -2.83 17.87 -19.86
N LEU A 255 -3.91 17.10 -19.86
CA LEU A 255 -5.06 17.35 -18.97
C LEU A 255 -4.63 17.27 -17.49
N VAL A 256 -3.84 16.27 -17.09
CA VAL A 256 -3.31 16.16 -15.72
C VAL A 256 -2.55 17.43 -15.32
N GLU A 257 -1.69 17.94 -16.18
CA GLU A 257 -0.89 19.13 -15.88
C GLU A 257 -1.73 20.43 -15.83
N VAL A 258 -2.78 20.52 -16.62
CA VAL A 258 -3.72 21.64 -16.56
C VAL A 258 -4.56 21.59 -15.30
N MET A 259 -5.08 20.41 -14.95
CA MET A 259 -5.92 20.22 -13.77
C MET A 259 -5.18 20.47 -12.45
N LYS A 260 -3.91 20.12 -12.35
CA LYS A 260 -3.06 20.45 -11.20
C LYS A 260 -2.86 21.95 -10.97
N LYS A 261 -3.05 22.79 -12.00
CA LYS A 261 -2.88 24.24 -11.95
C LYS A 261 -4.18 25.00 -11.66
N GLN A 262 -5.30 24.33 -11.57
CA GLN A 262 -6.57 24.95 -11.23
C GLN A 262 -6.65 25.36 -9.76
N ASP A 263 -7.62 26.17 -9.41
CA ASP A 263 -7.95 26.53 -8.05
C ASP A 263 -9.47 26.23 -7.81
N PRO A 264 -9.78 25.17 -7.04
CA PRO A 264 -8.88 24.20 -6.41
C PRO A 264 -8.17 23.29 -7.41
N ALA A 265 -6.96 22.85 -7.07
CA ALA A 265 -6.19 21.90 -7.88
C ALA A 265 -6.84 20.50 -7.88
N ILE A 266 -6.93 19.89 -9.06
CA ILE A 266 -7.54 18.58 -9.27
C ILE A 266 -6.46 17.54 -9.58
N TYR A 267 -6.43 16.45 -8.81
CA TYR A 267 -5.50 15.34 -8.96
C TYR A 267 -6.25 14.07 -9.34
N PHE A 268 -5.89 13.49 -10.48
CA PHE A 268 -6.39 12.19 -10.92
C PHE A 268 -5.48 11.07 -10.43
N ARG A 269 -5.98 9.83 -10.48
CA ARG A 269 -5.13 8.66 -10.57
C ARG A 269 -4.62 8.55 -11.99
N ASP A 270 -3.35 8.90 -12.20
CA ASP A 270 -2.75 9.14 -13.51
C ASP A 270 -1.73 8.05 -13.93
N HIS A 271 -1.77 6.88 -13.27
CA HIS A 271 -0.82 5.78 -13.52
C HIS A 271 -0.79 5.30 -14.98
N TYR A 272 -1.90 5.45 -15.70
CA TYR A 272 -2.05 5.07 -17.09
C TYR A 272 -2.28 6.28 -18.02
N ALA A 273 -1.91 7.49 -17.57
CA ALA A 273 -2.06 8.70 -18.39
C ALA A 273 -1.29 8.64 -19.70
N ASN A 274 -0.13 7.94 -19.73
CA ASN A 274 0.64 7.67 -20.96
C ASN A 274 -0.12 6.78 -21.96
N LEU A 275 -1.13 6.03 -21.52
CA LEU A 275 -2.04 5.24 -22.38
C LEU A 275 -3.35 5.96 -22.66
N GLY A 276 -3.48 7.22 -22.22
CA GLY A 276 -4.68 8.03 -22.38
C GLY A 276 -5.75 7.76 -21.32
N ILE A 277 -5.45 7.04 -20.23
CA ILE A 277 -6.43 6.61 -19.22
C ILE A 277 -6.18 7.36 -17.92
N LEU A 278 -7.27 7.89 -17.33
CA LEU A 278 -7.30 8.54 -16.03
C LEU A 278 -8.43 7.94 -15.18
N GLU A 279 -8.28 7.96 -13.85
CA GLU A 279 -9.32 7.54 -12.93
C GLU A 279 -9.65 8.63 -11.92
N ILE A 280 -10.94 8.78 -11.59
CA ILE A 280 -11.44 9.58 -10.48
C ILE A 280 -11.76 8.63 -9.34
N ASP A 281 -11.09 8.81 -8.19
CA ASP A 281 -11.34 8.03 -6.97
C ASP A 281 -12.24 8.86 -6.02
N PRO A 282 -13.50 8.44 -5.79
CA PRO A 282 -14.45 9.25 -5.04
C PRO A 282 -14.18 9.33 -3.53
N ARG A 283 -13.28 8.47 -3.01
CA ARG A 283 -13.05 8.37 -1.56
C ARG A 283 -12.43 9.61 -0.92
N GLY A 284 -11.76 10.45 -1.71
CA GLY A 284 -11.18 11.71 -1.24
C GLY A 284 -12.10 12.91 -1.35
N LEU A 285 -13.30 12.74 -1.93
CA LEU A 285 -14.25 13.83 -2.18
C LEU A 285 -15.17 14.05 -0.97
N ALA A 286 -15.43 15.31 -0.66
CA ALA A 286 -16.34 15.70 0.41
C ALA A 286 -17.85 15.60 -0.02
N GLY A 287 -18.13 15.17 -1.26
CA GLY A 287 -19.47 14.88 -1.75
C GLY A 287 -19.66 15.21 -3.23
N ILE A 288 -20.93 15.21 -3.66
CA ILE A 288 -21.34 15.41 -5.05
C ILE A 288 -20.89 16.75 -5.64
N LYS A 289 -20.75 17.79 -4.82
CA LYS A 289 -20.32 19.10 -5.28
C LYS A 289 -18.93 19.04 -5.91
N GLU A 290 -17.98 18.43 -5.21
CA GLU A 290 -16.60 18.28 -5.71
C GLU A 290 -16.55 17.37 -6.94
N LEU A 291 -17.37 16.30 -6.97
CA LEU A 291 -17.49 15.44 -8.15
C LEU A 291 -17.94 16.25 -9.38
N ASN A 292 -18.96 17.10 -9.22
CA ASN A 292 -19.47 17.96 -10.29
C ASN A 292 -18.43 19.01 -10.73
N GLU A 293 -17.65 19.58 -9.80
CA GLU A 293 -16.58 20.53 -10.13
C GLU A 293 -15.49 19.84 -10.97
N ILE A 294 -15.11 18.60 -10.64
CA ILE A 294 -14.17 17.80 -11.45
C ILE A 294 -14.73 17.53 -12.84
N GLU A 295 -16.00 17.12 -12.93
CA GLU A 295 -16.69 16.89 -14.22
C GLU A 295 -16.69 18.14 -15.09
N GLN A 296 -17.15 19.27 -14.55
CA GLN A 296 -17.18 20.53 -15.26
C GLN A 296 -15.80 20.97 -15.76
N ALA A 297 -14.78 20.79 -14.94
CA ALA A 297 -13.41 21.08 -15.33
C ALA A 297 -12.94 20.20 -16.50
N ILE A 298 -13.27 18.90 -16.50
CA ILE A 298 -12.98 18.01 -17.63
C ILE A 298 -13.71 18.48 -18.89
N LEU A 299 -15.01 18.74 -18.79
CA LEU A 299 -15.83 19.13 -19.96
C LEU A 299 -15.41 20.48 -20.54
N ALA A 300 -15.00 21.44 -19.70
CA ALA A 300 -14.54 22.77 -20.13
C ALA A 300 -13.27 22.75 -20.99
N HIS A 301 -12.44 21.75 -20.86
CA HIS A 301 -11.22 21.58 -21.65
C HIS A 301 -11.42 20.77 -22.94
N GLY A 302 -12.58 20.11 -23.10
CA GLY A 302 -12.93 19.39 -24.31
C GLY A 302 -13.39 20.30 -25.43
N GLY A 303 -12.84 20.10 -26.63
CA GLY A 303 -13.31 20.82 -27.84
C GLY A 303 -12.82 22.27 -28.02
N GLN A 304 -11.85 22.71 -27.20
CA GLN A 304 -11.20 24.02 -27.43
C GLN A 304 -10.13 23.89 -28.51
N LYS A 305 -10.57 23.90 -29.77
CA LYS A 305 -9.77 24.32 -30.95
C LYS A 305 -10.67 24.94 -32.02
#